data_910b81599489b89e25552205432dbde3
#
_entry.id   910b81599489b89e25552205432dbde3
#
_cell.length_a   1.000
_cell.length_b   1.000
_cell.length_c   1.000
_cell.angle_alpha   90.00
_cell.angle_beta   90.00
_cell.angle_gamma   90.00
#
_symmetry.space_group_name_H-M   'P 1'
#
loop_
_entity.id
_entity.type
_entity.pdbx_description
1 polymer ?
#
loop_
_entity_poly.entity_id
_entity_poly.type
_entity_poly.pdbx_seq_one_letter_code
_entity_poly.pdbx_strand_id
1 'polypeptide(L)'
;MAPETKILLLVCFFGALALAAPWIAWKRLKALEAKFGRVLLVRGINGEQAAKIILLRGEIPQVDVDESHILFADNYSPGEPAIKLSSNIYHGKRLFDIARAARLAGHALQHRDRKLGSLASWDAFMVLWGNAWPLLLVALLVSHGRPLITMGLFTLVAGTVTLVHFLKHAQVRDAARRAHRALAEAKLLDGHPEEEIEAAFLVTRLDHLALPFTKTWMGVMFR
;
A
#
# COMPACT_ATOMS: atom_id res chain seq x y z
N MET A 1 -39.57 1.14 -14.56
CA MET A 1 -38.66 0.81 -13.44
C MET A 1 -39.03 1.64 -12.24
N ALA A 2 -39.22 1.02 -11.08
CA ALA A 2 -39.47 1.76 -9.83
C ALA A 2 -38.28 2.68 -9.50
N PRO A 3 -38.49 3.84 -8.86
CA PRO A 3 -37.44 4.80 -8.53
C PRO A 3 -36.34 4.15 -7.67
N GLU A 4 -36.69 3.27 -6.75
CA GLU A 4 -35.73 2.52 -5.90
C GLU A 4 -34.77 1.66 -6.72
N THR A 5 -35.26 1.02 -7.80
CA THR A 5 -34.42 0.19 -8.68
C THR A 5 -33.39 1.04 -9.42
N LYS A 6 -33.75 2.25 -9.85
CA LYS A 6 -32.81 3.19 -10.50
C LYS A 6 -31.71 3.63 -9.54
N ILE A 7 -32.08 3.96 -8.30
CA ILE A 7 -31.12 4.35 -7.25
C ILE A 7 -30.18 3.17 -6.94
N LEU A 8 -30.70 1.97 -6.79
CA LEU A 8 -29.88 0.78 -6.53
C LEU A 8 -28.86 0.53 -7.63
N LEU A 9 -29.28 0.62 -8.91
CA LEU A 9 -28.37 0.47 -10.04
C LEU A 9 -27.28 1.55 -10.05
N LEU A 10 -27.64 2.79 -9.74
CA LEU A 10 -26.66 3.88 -9.64
C LEU A 10 -25.63 3.62 -8.54
N VAL A 11 -26.09 3.20 -7.37
CA VAL A 11 -25.21 2.85 -6.23
C VAL A 11 -24.27 1.67 -6.60
N CYS A 12 -24.79 0.63 -7.22
CA CYS A 12 -23.98 -0.49 -7.69
C CYS A 12 -22.95 -0.06 -8.74
N PHE A 13 -23.33 0.82 -9.67
CA PHE A 13 -22.42 1.36 -10.67
C PHE A 13 -21.27 2.14 -10.05
N PHE A 14 -21.54 3.04 -9.11
CA PHE A 14 -20.49 3.79 -8.41
C PHE A 14 -19.62 2.91 -7.52
N GLY A 15 -20.20 1.87 -6.89
CA GLY A 15 -19.44 0.86 -6.15
C GLY A 15 -18.48 0.07 -7.03
N ALA A 16 -18.93 -0.38 -8.19
CA ALA A 16 -18.09 -1.04 -9.17
C ALA A 16 -16.98 -0.13 -9.70
N LEU A 17 -17.28 1.12 -9.99
CA LEU A 17 -16.31 2.12 -10.44
C LEU A 17 -15.24 2.39 -9.36
N ALA A 18 -15.64 2.49 -8.09
CA ALA A 18 -14.72 2.69 -6.97
C ALA A 18 -13.74 1.52 -6.81
N LEU A 19 -14.14 0.29 -7.14
CA LEU A 19 -13.30 -0.90 -7.06
C LEU A 19 -12.48 -1.15 -8.34
N ALA A 20 -12.83 -0.53 -9.47
CA ALA A 20 -12.16 -0.79 -10.74
C ALA A 20 -10.67 -0.44 -10.72
N ALA A 21 -10.30 0.72 -10.19
CA ALA A 21 -8.89 1.15 -10.13
C ALA A 21 -8.04 0.25 -9.20
N PRO A 22 -8.46 -0.07 -7.95
CA PRO A 22 -7.79 -1.05 -7.11
C PRO A 22 -7.70 -2.45 -7.75
N TRP A 23 -8.74 -2.91 -8.44
CA TRP A 23 -8.74 -4.18 -9.15
C TRP A 23 -7.69 -4.23 -10.27
N ILE A 24 -7.63 -3.19 -11.10
CA ILE A 24 -6.62 -3.08 -12.17
C ILE A 24 -5.22 -3.04 -11.57
N ALA A 25 -5.02 -2.28 -10.50
CA ALA A 25 -3.74 -2.23 -9.79
C ALA A 25 -3.34 -3.60 -9.25
N TRP A 26 -4.27 -4.33 -8.63
CA TRP A 26 -4.05 -5.67 -8.12
C TRP A 26 -3.69 -6.67 -9.23
N LYS A 27 -4.39 -6.65 -10.36
CA LYS A 27 -4.06 -7.52 -11.51
C LYS A 27 -2.66 -7.24 -12.07
N ARG A 28 -2.29 -5.97 -12.20
CA ARG A 28 -0.93 -5.58 -12.64
C ARG A 28 0.13 -5.99 -11.62
N LEU A 29 -0.15 -5.80 -10.34
CA LEU A 29 0.73 -6.25 -9.25
C LEU A 29 1.01 -7.75 -9.35
N LYS A 30 -0.03 -8.58 -9.49
CA LYS A 30 0.11 -10.03 -9.64
C LYS A 30 0.92 -10.42 -10.87
N ALA A 31 0.72 -9.74 -11.99
CA ALA A 31 1.51 -9.99 -13.21
C ALA A 31 3.00 -9.67 -13.01
N LEU A 32 3.33 -8.56 -12.33
CA LEU A 32 4.72 -8.21 -12.01
C LEU A 32 5.33 -9.18 -11.00
N GLU A 33 4.58 -9.58 -9.97
CA GLU A 33 5.03 -10.59 -9.00
C GLU A 33 5.31 -11.94 -9.67
N ALA A 34 4.49 -12.36 -10.64
CA ALA A 34 4.73 -13.57 -11.39
C ALA A 34 6.00 -13.49 -12.25
N LYS A 35 6.28 -12.32 -12.87
CA LYS A 35 7.43 -12.14 -13.77
C LYS A 35 8.73 -11.88 -12.99
N PHE A 36 8.72 -11.01 -11.98
CA PHE A 36 9.93 -10.50 -11.33
C PHE A 36 10.00 -10.77 -9.83
N GLY A 37 8.98 -11.39 -9.22
CA GLY A 37 8.88 -11.55 -7.77
C GLY A 37 9.96 -12.44 -7.13
N ARG A 38 10.75 -13.15 -7.93
CA ARG A 38 11.86 -14.01 -7.47
C ARG A 38 13.23 -13.37 -7.61
N VAL A 39 13.33 -12.19 -8.21
CA VAL A 39 14.60 -11.48 -8.40
C VAL A 39 15.17 -11.09 -7.05
N LEU A 40 16.36 -11.58 -6.74
CA LEU A 40 17.10 -11.25 -5.51
C LEU A 40 18.00 -10.05 -5.76
N LEU A 41 18.17 -9.20 -4.76
CA LEU A 41 19.13 -8.10 -4.86
C LEU A 41 20.57 -8.65 -4.91
N VAL A 42 21.32 -8.25 -5.93
CA VAL A 42 22.71 -8.74 -6.17
C VAL A 42 23.62 -8.47 -4.95
N ARG A 43 23.45 -7.35 -4.28
CA ARG A 43 24.22 -6.96 -3.08
C ARG A 43 23.89 -7.79 -1.83
N GLY A 44 22.86 -8.63 -1.87
CA GLY A 44 22.53 -9.59 -0.81
C GLY A 44 22.01 -8.98 0.50
N ILE A 45 21.77 -7.66 0.59
CA ILE A 45 21.18 -7.01 1.76
C ILE A 45 19.69 -7.33 1.86
N ASN A 46 19.15 -7.19 3.07
CA ASN A 46 17.72 -7.36 3.32
C ASN A 46 16.97 -6.00 3.40
N GLY A 47 15.65 -6.04 3.60
CA GLY A 47 14.82 -4.82 3.64
C GLY A 47 15.17 -3.89 4.80
N GLU A 48 15.49 -4.42 5.98
CA GLU A 48 15.96 -3.63 7.12
C GLU A 48 17.22 -2.85 6.78
N GLN A 49 18.22 -3.55 6.24
CA GLN A 49 19.52 -2.95 5.89
C GLN A 49 19.34 -1.87 4.81
N ALA A 50 18.49 -2.12 3.81
CA ALA A 50 18.19 -1.14 2.76
C ALA A 50 17.55 0.13 3.34
N ALA A 51 16.56 -0.03 4.24
CA ALA A 51 15.94 1.11 4.92
C ALA A 51 16.96 1.90 5.75
N LYS A 52 17.77 1.23 6.57
CA LYS A 52 18.81 1.85 7.40
C LYS A 52 19.85 2.62 6.55
N ILE A 53 20.28 2.06 5.42
CA ILE A 53 21.21 2.76 4.52
C ILE A 53 20.59 4.06 3.98
N ILE A 54 19.31 4.04 3.60
CA ILE A 54 18.61 5.24 3.12
C ILE A 54 18.49 6.28 4.24
N LEU A 55 18.13 5.86 5.46
CA LEU A 55 18.02 6.75 6.62
C LEU A 55 19.35 7.37 6.98
N LEU A 56 20.44 6.59 6.99
CA LEU A 56 21.79 7.08 7.26
C LEU A 56 22.22 8.12 6.23
N ARG A 57 22.03 7.84 4.93
CA ARG A 57 22.31 8.81 3.86
C ARG A 57 21.44 10.04 3.90
N GLY A 58 20.22 9.88 4.40
CA GLY A 58 19.29 10.98 4.63
C GLY A 58 19.55 11.77 5.90
N GLU A 59 20.64 11.51 6.62
CA GLU A 59 20.99 12.18 7.87
C GLU A 59 19.91 12.09 8.96
N ILE A 60 19.14 10.99 8.95
CA ILE A 60 18.09 10.69 9.94
C ILE A 60 18.25 9.29 10.53
N PRO A 61 19.45 8.94 11.07
CA PRO A 61 19.72 7.60 11.61
C PRO A 61 18.92 7.29 12.88
N GLN A 62 18.29 8.30 13.50
CA GLN A 62 17.44 8.16 14.69
C GLN A 62 16.07 7.55 14.41
N VAL A 63 15.71 7.32 13.13
CA VAL A 63 14.48 6.65 12.77
C VAL A 63 14.68 5.16 12.94
N ASP A 64 13.92 4.53 13.83
CA ASP A 64 14.00 3.10 14.08
C ASP A 64 13.44 2.29 12.90
N VAL A 65 13.99 1.10 12.69
CA VAL A 65 13.50 0.12 11.71
C VAL A 65 13.23 -1.18 12.44
N ASP A 66 11.96 -1.45 12.69
CA ASP A 66 11.50 -2.54 13.53
C ASP A 66 10.80 -3.62 12.72
N GLU A 67 11.00 -4.87 13.14
CA GLU A 67 10.18 -5.98 12.69
C GLU A 67 8.82 -5.96 13.37
N SER A 68 7.76 -6.12 12.61
CA SER A 68 6.41 -6.20 13.14
C SER A 68 5.75 -7.52 12.77
N HIS A 69 5.20 -8.20 13.78
CA HIS A 69 4.43 -9.43 13.61
C HIS A 69 2.93 -9.17 13.42
N ILE A 70 2.53 -7.91 13.40
CA ILE A 70 1.13 -7.53 13.18
C ILE A 70 0.82 -7.64 11.69
N LEU A 71 -0.31 -8.23 11.35
CA LEU A 71 -0.80 -8.27 9.96
C LEU A 71 -0.93 -6.84 9.42
N PHE A 72 -0.38 -6.60 8.22
CA PHE A 72 -0.43 -5.32 7.51
C PHE A 72 0.42 -4.19 8.12
N ALA A 73 1.48 -4.55 8.83
CA ALA A 73 2.29 -3.64 9.61
C ALA A 73 3.25 -2.73 8.82
N ASP A 74 3.38 -2.92 7.50
CA ASP A 74 4.35 -2.14 6.69
C ASP A 74 3.94 -0.67 6.63
N ASN A 75 4.43 0.13 7.56
CA ASN A 75 4.14 1.55 7.64
C ASN A 75 5.32 2.37 8.17
N TYR A 76 5.26 3.68 7.94
CA TYR A 76 6.08 4.68 8.62
C TYR A 76 5.18 5.46 9.59
N SER A 77 5.58 5.55 10.86
CA SER A 77 4.90 6.34 11.88
C SER A 77 5.60 7.70 12.04
N PRO A 78 4.95 8.82 11.71
CA PRO A 78 5.56 10.14 11.91
C PRO A 78 5.50 10.63 13.36
N GLY A 79 4.58 10.14 14.19
CA GLY A 79 4.43 10.53 15.60
C GLY A 79 5.54 9.96 16.48
N GLU A 80 5.89 8.71 16.24
CA GLU A 80 7.07 8.04 16.78
C GLU A 80 7.91 7.63 15.59
N PRO A 81 8.97 8.40 15.21
CA PRO A 81 9.68 8.18 13.97
C PRO A 81 10.24 6.77 13.85
N ALA A 82 9.45 5.85 13.35
CA ALA A 82 9.79 4.45 13.19
C ALA A 82 9.20 3.87 11.89
N ILE A 83 9.94 2.98 11.26
CA ILE A 83 9.52 2.16 10.13
C ILE A 83 9.21 0.77 10.67
N LYS A 84 7.97 0.32 10.54
CA LYS A 84 7.56 -1.04 10.88
C LYS A 84 7.47 -1.87 9.61
N LEU A 85 8.16 -3.01 9.58
CA LEU A 85 8.22 -3.92 8.45
C LEU A 85 7.69 -5.30 8.87
N SER A 86 6.87 -5.91 8.04
CA SER A 86 6.53 -7.33 8.21
C SER A 86 7.78 -8.20 8.05
N SER A 87 7.81 -9.35 8.73
CA SER A 87 8.96 -10.28 8.74
C SER A 87 9.46 -10.60 7.33
N ASN A 88 8.54 -10.81 6.38
CA ASN A 88 8.88 -11.11 5.00
C ASN A 88 9.63 -9.96 4.29
N ILE A 89 9.35 -8.72 4.64
CA ILE A 89 10.03 -7.55 4.08
C ILE A 89 11.29 -7.25 4.87
N TYR A 90 11.24 -7.35 6.19
CA TYR A 90 12.36 -7.08 7.09
C TYR A 90 13.57 -7.94 6.74
N HIS A 91 13.37 -9.27 6.66
CA HIS A 91 14.42 -10.25 6.30
C HIS A 91 14.52 -10.50 4.79
N GLY A 92 13.59 -9.98 4.00
CA GLY A 92 13.49 -10.22 2.56
C GLY A 92 14.66 -9.65 1.79
N LYS A 93 15.18 -10.45 0.85
CA LYS A 93 16.29 -10.08 -0.05
C LYS A 93 15.85 -9.92 -1.50
N ARG A 94 14.56 -10.09 -1.77
CA ARG A 94 14.03 -9.87 -3.13
C ARG A 94 14.02 -8.38 -3.43
N LEU A 95 14.25 -8.03 -4.68
CA LEU A 95 14.25 -6.65 -5.13
C LEU A 95 12.94 -5.92 -4.77
N PHE A 96 11.81 -6.64 -4.79
CA PHE A 96 10.50 -6.11 -4.39
C PHE A 96 10.40 -5.83 -2.89
N ASP A 97 10.98 -6.68 -2.03
CA ASP A 97 11.00 -6.46 -0.57
C ASP A 97 11.87 -5.24 -0.24
N ILE A 98 13.02 -5.13 -0.90
CA ILE A 98 13.91 -3.98 -0.80
C ILE A 98 13.20 -2.69 -1.21
N ALA A 99 12.50 -2.69 -2.36
CA ALA A 99 11.78 -1.51 -2.84
C ALA A 99 10.63 -1.10 -1.89
N ARG A 100 9.95 -2.07 -1.27
CA ARG A 100 8.90 -1.81 -0.26
C ARG A 100 9.47 -1.16 1.00
N ALA A 101 10.54 -1.72 1.55
CA ALA A 101 11.23 -1.15 2.71
C ALA A 101 11.80 0.24 2.39
N ALA A 102 12.45 0.39 1.25
CA ALA A 102 13.01 1.66 0.78
C ALA A 102 11.94 2.75 0.62
N ARG A 103 10.74 2.42 0.11
CA ARG A 103 9.63 3.37 0.01
C ARG A 103 9.23 3.93 1.38
N LEU A 104 9.22 3.10 2.43
CA LEU A 104 8.91 3.57 3.78
C LEU A 104 10.01 4.50 4.32
N ALA A 105 11.29 4.20 4.06
CA ALA A 105 12.37 5.13 4.33
C ALA A 105 12.22 6.43 3.51
N GLY A 106 11.70 6.36 2.29
CA GLY A 106 11.32 7.53 1.48
C GLY A 106 10.26 8.42 2.16
N HIS A 107 9.30 7.84 2.88
CA HIS A 107 8.36 8.61 3.70
C HIS A 107 9.04 9.29 4.89
N ALA A 108 10.02 8.65 5.52
CA ALA A 108 10.83 9.28 6.56
C ALA A 108 11.61 10.48 6.01
N LEU A 109 12.18 10.39 4.80
CA LEU A 109 12.83 11.53 4.13
C LEU A 109 11.84 12.66 3.82
N GLN A 110 10.59 12.34 3.42
CA GLN A 110 9.54 13.35 3.24
C GLN A 110 9.20 14.04 4.56
N HIS A 111 9.17 13.30 5.67
CA HIS A 111 8.90 13.85 7.00
C HIS A 111 10.02 14.80 7.41
N ARG A 112 11.27 14.41 7.27
CA ARG A 112 12.44 15.28 7.49
C ARG A 112 12.31 16.60 6.72
N ASP A 113 11.91 16.54 5.45
CA ASP A 113 11.77 17.70 4.57
C ASP A 113 10.45 18.47 4.76
N ARG A 114 9.65 18.12 5.78
CA ARG A 114 8.29 18.69 6.04
C ARG A 114 7.34 18.59 4.83
N LYS A 115 7.54 17.58 3.98
CA LYS A 115 6.72 17.31 2.80
C LYS A 115 5.77 16.13 3.00
N LEU A 116 5.76 15.53 4.19
CA LEU A 116 4.81 14.49 4.53
C LEU A 116 3.44 15.13 4.75
N GLY A 117 2.48 14.81 3.87
CA GLY A 117 1.13 15.35 3.97
C GLY A 117 0.38 14.82 5.20
N SER A 118 -0.65 15.55 5.64
CA SER A 118 -1.50 15.18 6.78
C SER A 118 -2.18 13.81 6.65
N LEU A 119 -2.30 13.29 5.43
CA LEU A 119 -2.89 11.97 5.16
C LEU A 119 -1.95 10.80 5.50
N ALA A 120 -0.70 11.05 5.89
CA ALA A 120 0.24 9.98 6.23
C ALA A 120 -0.24 9.13 7.42
N SER A 121 -0.84 9.77 8.43
CA SER A 121 -1.39 9.10 9.61
C SER A 121 -2.69 8.30 9.34
N TRP A 122 -3.28 8.46 8.16
CA TRP A 122 -4.54 7.81 7.81
C TRP A 122 -4.38 6.37 7.31
N ASP A 123 -3.15 5.87 7.10
CA ASP A 123 -2.96 4.50 6.61
C ASP A 123 -3.53 3.46 7.59
N ALA A 124 -3.26 3.59 8.89
CA ALA A 124 -3.81 2.71 9.90
C ALA A 124 -5.35 2.78 9.95
N PHE A 125 -5.90 3.99 9.87
CA PHE A 125 -7.34 4.20 9.84
C PHE A 125 -7.95 3.59 8.57
N MET A 126 -7.32 3.75 7.40
CA MET A 126 -7.81 3.16 6.16
C MET A 126 -7.75 1.64 6.14
N VAL A 127 -6.74 1.03 6.75
CA VAL A 127 -6.68 -0.42 6.93
C VAL A 127 -7.83 -0.88 7.83
N LEU A 128 -8.06 -0.20 8.96
CA LEU A 128 -9.17 -0.50 9.84
C LEU A 128 -10.52 -0.35 9.13
N TRP A 129 -10.71 0.77 8.41
CA TRP A 129 -11.94 1.06 7.67
C TRP A 129 -12.18 0.07 6.53
N GLY A 130 -11.13 -0.29 5.77
CA GLY A 130 -11.21 -1.32 4.73
C GLY A 130 -11.52 -2.72 5.27
N ASN A 131 -11.21 -2.99 6.55
CA ASN A 131 -11.56 -4.23 7.22
C ASN A 131 -12.93 -4.17 7.95
N ALA A 132 -13.60 -3.03 7.95
CA ALA A 132 -14.93 -2.89 8.55
C ALA A 132 -16.05 -3.57 7.72
N TRP A 133 -15.76 -4.10 6.54
CA TRP A 133 -16.76 -4.76 5.70
C TRP A 133 -17.46 -5.97 6.36
N PRO A 134 -16.89 -6.75 7.30
CA PRO A 134 -17.67 -7.75 8.02
C PRO A 134 -18.83 -7.14 8.80
N LEU A 135 -18.66 -5.90 9.28
CA LEU A 135 -19.75 -5.13 9.90
C LEU A 135 -20.84 -4.79 8.87
N LEU A 136 -20.51 -4.67 7.58
CA LEU A 136 -21.49 -4.51 6.50
C LEU A 136 -22.31 -5.77 6.30
N LEU A 137 -21.74 -6.97 6.48
CA LEU A 137 -22.52 -8.22 6.48
C LEU A 137 -23.46 -8.27 7.67
N VAL A 138 -23.01 -7.87 8.87
CA VAL A 138 -23.88 -7.74 10.05
C VAL A 138 -24.98 -6.73 9.77
N ALA A 139 -24.66 -5.57 9.21
CA ALA A 139 -25.63 -4.57 8.81
C ALA A 139 -26.65 -5.11 7.78
N LEU A 140 -26.23 -5.97 6.86
CA LEU A 140 -27.12 -6.68 5.93
C LEU A 140 -28.12 -7.55 6.65
N LEU A 141 -27.67 -8.33 7.63
CA LEU A 141 -28.52 -9.20 8.43
C LEU A 141 -29.50 -8.40 9.28
N VAL A 142 -29.03 -7.32 9.94
CA VAL A 142 -29.84 -6.47 10.81
C VAL A 142 -30.83 -5.61 10.00
N SER A 143 -30.48 -5.18 8.81
CA SER A 143 -31.35 -4.37 7.93
C SER A 143 -32.48 -5.17 7.30
N HIS A 144 -32.66 -6.43 7.68
CA HIS A 144 -33.71 -7.32 7.14
C HIS A 144 -33.67 -7.40 5.59
N GLY A 145 -32.46 -7.40 5.04
CA GLY A 145 -32.27 -7.56 3.60
C GLY A 145 -32.64 -6.35 2.76
N ARG A 146 -32.61 -5.14 3.31
CA ARG A 146 -32.78 -3.91 2.52
C ARG A 146 -31.55 -3.67 1.63
N PRO A 147 -31.56 -4.08 0.37
CA PRO A 147 -30.35 -4.11 -0.47
C PRO A 147 -29.79 -2.70 -0.71
N LEU A 148 -30.64 -1.67 -0.78
CA LEU A 148 -30.22 -0.30 -1.01
C LEU A 148 -29.32 0.23 0.10
N ILE A 149 -29.66 -0.04 1.37
CA ILE A 149 -28.88 0.41 2.52
C ILE A 149 -27.51 -0.28 2.53
N THR A 150 -27.49 -1.59 2.34
CA THR A 150 -26.25 -2.38 2.39
C THR A 150 -25.32 -2.01 1.23
N MET A 151 -25.84 -1.93 0.01
CA MET A 151 -25.04 -1.53 -1.15
C MET A 151 -24.58 -0.08 -1.07
N GLY A 152 -25.40 0.80 -0.51
CA GLY A 152 -25.04 2.20 -0.24
C GLY A 152 -23.86 2.31 0.74
N LEU A 153 -23.91 1.59 1.86
CA LEU A 153 -22.81 1.53 2.83
C LEU A 153 -21.55 0.93 2.24
N PHE A 154 -21.68 -0.18 1.50
CA PHE A 154 -20.53 -0.78 0.82
C PHE A 154 -19.87 0.20 -0.17
N THR A 155 -20.66 0.87 -1.00
CA THR A 155 -20.18 1.87 -1.96
C THR A 155 -19.50 3.04 -1.25
N LEU A 156 -20.05 3.52 -0.13
CA LEU A 156 -19.46 4.57 0.67
C LEU A 156 -18.09 4.16 1.22
N VAL A 157 -17.97 2.96 1.82
CA VAL A 157 -16.71 2.44 2.35
C VAL A 157 -15.68 2.27 1.22
N ALA A 158 -16.05 1.57 0.14
CA ALA A 158 -15.16 1.33 -0.99
C ALA A 158 -14.72 2.64 -1.65
N GLY A 159 -15.65 3.58 -1.85
CA GLY A 159 -15.38 4.88 -2.44
C GLY A 159 -14.45 5.72 -1.58
N THR A 160 -14.67 5.77 -0.26
CA THR A 160 -13.83 6.52 0.67
C THR A 160 -12.41 5.97 0.70
N VAL A 161 -12.24 4.65 0.82
CA VAL A 161 -10.93 4.00 0.81
C VAL A 161 -10.20 4.29 -0.51
N THR A 162 -10.87 4.10 -1.64
CA THR A 162 -10.28 4.33 -2.96
C THR A 162 -9.89 5.80 -3.15
N LEU A 163 -10.76 6.74 -2.77
CA LEU A 163 -10.49 8.17 -2.88
C LEU A 163 -9.26 8.58 -2.06
N VAL A 164 -9.16 8.16 -0.80
CA VAL A 164 -8.01 8.48 0.04
C VAL A 164 -6.72 7.90 -0.53
N HIS A 165 -6.73 6.66 -1.01
CA HIS A 165 -5.57 6.05 -1.65
C HIS A 165 -5.17 6.78 -2.94
N PHE A 166 -6.14 7.25 -3.71
CA PHE A 166 -5.88 8.05 -4.90
C PHE A 166 -5.25 9.41 -4.55
N LEU A 167 -5.77 10.10 -3.55
CA LEU A 167 -5.21 11.37 -3.07
C LEU A 167 -3.77 11.21 -2.54
N LYS A 168 -3.48 10.09 -1.86
CA LYS A 168 -2.13 9.76 -1.36
C LYS A 168 -1.17 9.31 -2.44
N HIS A 169 -1.64 8.95 -3.63
CA HIS A 169 -0.80 8.36 -4.68
C HIS A 169 0.39 9.25 -5.06
N ALA A 170 0.21 10.57 -5.14
CA ALA A 170 1.28 11.51 -5.45
C ALA A 170 2.40 11.47 -4.38
N GLN A 171 2.01 11.37 -3.10
CA GLN A 171 2.95 11.27 -1.96
C GLN A 171 3.71 9.95 -1.99
N VAL A 172 3.02 8.83 -2.23
CA VAL A 172 3.64 7.50 -2.34
C VAL A 172 4.62 7.46 -3.51
N ARG A 173 4.26 8.08 -4.65
CA ARG A 173 5.15 8.18 -5.81
C ARG A 173 6.40 9.01 -5.53
N ASP A 174 6.29 10.11 -4.80
CA ASP A 174 7.45 10.92 -4.40
C ASP A 174 8.35 10.15 -3.41
N ALA A 175 7.78 9.46 -2.42
CA ALA A 175 8.54 8.60 -1.50
C ALA A 175 9.33 7.51 -2.26
N ALA A 176 8.68 6.83 -3.21
CA ALA A 176 9.32 5.82 -4.05
C ALA A 176 10.47 6.39 -4.89
N ARG A 177 10.32 7.61 -5.45
CA ARG A 177 11.39 8.28 -6.20
C ARG A 177 12.59 8.64 -5.33
N ARG A 178 12.35 9.15 -4.11
CA ARG A 178 13.42 9.47 -3.13
C ARG A 178 14.18 8.21 -2.76
N ALA A 179 13.45 7.12 -2.48
CA ALA A 179 14.03 5.83 -2.16
C ALA A 179 14.85 5.27 -3.33
N HIS A 180 14.32 5.31 -4.55
CA HIS A 180 15.04 4.88 -5.76
C HIS A 180 16.37 5.65 -5.91
N ARG A 181 16.33 6.98 -5.82
CA ARG A 181 17.52 7.81 -5.91
C ARG A 181 18.55 7.45 -4.84
N ALA A 182 18.14 7.31 -3.58
CA ALA A 182 19.03 6.97 -2.48
C ALA A 182 19.68 5.58 -2.66
N LEU A 183 18.94 4.58 -3.16
CA LEU A 183 19.49 3.25 -3.46
C LEU A 183 20.46 3.29 -4.66
N ALA A 184 20.14 4.07 -5.70
CA ALA A 184 21.02 4.25 -6.87
C ALA A 184 22.34 4.95 -6.47
N GLU A 185 22.26 6.03 -5.72
CA GLU A 185 23.43 6.74 -5.18
C GLU A 185 24.28 5.85 -4.25
N ALA A 186 23.63 4.91 -3.54
CA ALA A 186 24.32 3.89 -2.74
C ALA A 186 24.91 2.75 -3.58
N LYS A 187 24.69 2.75 -4.90
CA LYS A 187 25.07 1.68 -5.83
C LYS A 187 24.52 0.31 -5.44
N LEU A 188 23.37 0.29 -4.78
CA LEU A 188 22.73 -0.96 -4.34
C LEU A 188 21.93 -1.62 -5.46
N LEU A 189 21.56 -0.87 -6.50
CA LEU A 189 20.84 -1.36 -7.66
C LEU A 189 21.75 -1.80 -8.80
N ASP A 190 23.06 -1.62 -8.65
CA ASP A 190 24.03 -2.03 -9.67
C ASP A 190 23.97 -3.54 -9.92
N GLY A 191 24.00 -3.92 -11.19
CA GLY A 191 23.90 -5.30 -11.62
C GLY A 191 22.49 -5.78 -11.95
N HIS A 192 21.47 -4.90 -11.77
CA HIS A 192 20.10 -5.18 -12.18
C HIS A 192 19.75 -4.45 -13.48
N PRO A 193 19.04 -5.11 -14.43
CA PRO A 193 18.44 -4.44 -15.57
C PRO A 193 17.46 -3.35 -15.14
N GLU A 194 17.37 -2.27 -15.88
CA GLU A 194 16.43 -1.15 -15.63
C GLU A 194 14.99 -1.64 -15.51
N GLU A 195 14.58 -2.62 -16.33
CA GLU A 195 13.23 -3.20 -16.29
C GLU A 195 12.88 -3.81 -14.92
N GLU A 196 13.83 -4.49 -14.27
CA GLU A 196 13.64 -5.09 -12.94
C GLU A 196 13.50 -4.01 -11.86
N ILE A 197 14.32 -2.96 -11.94
CA ILE A 197 14.30 -1.83 -11.02
C ILE A 197 12.98 -1.06 -11.15
N GLU A 198 12.58 -0.73 -12.37
CA GLU A 198 11.31 -0.05 -12.63
C GLU A 198 10.11 -0.89 -12.14
N ALA A 199 10.13 -2.21 -12.40
CA ALA A 199 9.09 -3.12 -11.92
C ALA A 199 9.01 -3.11 -10.39
N ALA A 200 10.15 -3.14 -9.68
CA ALA A 200 10.18 -3.13 -8.23
C ALA A 200 9.56 -1.86 -7.64
N PHE A 201 9.90 -0.69 -8.18
CA PHE A 201 9.32 0.57 -7.71
C PHE A 201 7.88 0.79 -8.20
N LEU A 202 7.49 0.21 -9.34
CA LEU A 202 6.10 0.18 -9.77
C LEU A 202 5.25 -0.67 -8.81
N VAL A 203 5.75 -1.83 -8.39
CA VAL A 203 5.09 -2.69 -7.38
C VAL A 203 4.77 -1.92 -6.12
N THR A 204 5.68 -1.11 -5.58
CA THR A 204 5.42 -0.32 -4.37
C THR A 204 4.25 0.67 -4.52
N ARG A 205 4.06 1.22 -5.73
CA ARG A 205 2.95 2.13 -6.04
C ARG A 205 1.63 1.38 -6.24
N LEU A 206 1.70 0.22 -6.91
CA LEU A 206 0.54 -0.64 -7.12
C LEU A 206 0.06 -1.28 -5.82
N ASP A 207 0.95 -1.68 -4.92
CA ASP A 207 0.61 -2.16 -3.57
C ASP A 207 -0.29 -1.17 -2.83
N HIS A 208 0.04 0.12 -2.93
CA HIS A 208 -0.75 1.16 -2.29
C HIS A 208 -2.15 1.28 -2.92
N LEU A 209 -2.26 1.27 -4.25
CA LEU A 209 -3.56 1.35 -4.95
C LEU A 209 -4.38 0.06 -4.82
N ALA A 210 -3.71 -1.09 -4.77
CA ALA A 210 -4.34 -2.40 -4.63
C ALA A 210 -4.68 -2.75 -3.16
N LEU A 211 -4.43 -1.87 -2.20
CA LEU A 211 -4.60 -2.13 -0.77
C LEU A 211 -5.95 -2.76 -0.41
N PRO A 212 -7.09 -2.36 -0.98
CA PRO A 212 -8.36 -3.03 -0.74
C PRO A 212 -8.35 -4.54 -1.04
N PHE A 213 -7.50 -4.99 -1.98
CA PHE A 213 -7.38 -6.41 -2.37
C PHE A 213 -6.16 -7.11 -1.77
N THR A 214 -5.19 -6.39 -1.21
CA THR A 214 -3.95 -6.98 -0.68
C THR A 214 -3.89 -7.02 0.83
N LYS A 215 -4.43 -6.00 1.49
CA LYS A 215 -4.35 -5.81 2.95
C LYS A 215 -5.71 -5.79 3.65
N THR A 216 -6.74 -6.36 3.01
CA THR A 216 -8.06 -6.52 3.60
C THR A 216 -8.50 -7.96 3.52
N TRP A 217 -9.65 -8.27 4.12
CA TRP A 217 -10.28 -9.58 4.02
C TRP A 217 -10.47 -10.06 2.59
N MET A 218 -10.75 -9.16 1.65
CA MET A 218 -10.83 -9.53 0.23
C MET A 218 -9.51 -10.12 -0.27
N GLY A 219 -8.37 -9.59 0.17
CA GLY A 219 -7.06 -10.15 -0.17
C GLY A 219 -6.84 -11.56 0.37
N VAL A 220 -7.49 -11.93 1.47
CA VAL A 220 -7.43 -13.29 2.03
C VAL A 220 -8.31 -14.25 1.23
N MET A 221 -9.49 -13.81 0.77
CA MET A 221 -10.42 -14.63 -0.01
C MET A 221 -9.93 -14.93 -1.44
N PHE A 222 -9.06 -14.09 -2.01
CA PHE A 222 -8.58 -14.22 -3.38
C PHE A 222 -7.11 -14.68 -3.47
N ARG A 223 -6.54 -15.17 -2.39
CA ARG A 223 -5.24 -15.86 -2.37
C ARG A 223 -5.39 -17.34 -2.66
#